data_313c27b40f5820279a22f596e799f5d1
#
_entry.id   313c27b40f5820279a22f596e799f5d1
#
_cell.length_a   1.000
_cell.length_b   1.000
_cell.length_c   1.000
_cell.angle_alpha   90.00
_cell.angle_beta   90.00
_cell.angle_gamma   90.00
#
_symmetry.space_group_name_H-M   'P 1'
#
loop_
_entity.id
_entity.type
_entity.pdbx_description
1 polymer ?
#
loop_
_entity_poly.entity_id
_entity_poly.type
_entity_poly.pdbx_seq_one_letter_code
_entity_poly.pdbx_strand_id
1 'polypeptide(L)'
;MQKFLQKLEGVSQALLDPLSYLTAAGLLLVVGALLTSSPLRQLLPVLNWTPIRLAGGLLYNSMMVIVNNLSIFLCVGIAAARTRTEKQEAALLALMAYLVFLTANHTTLEILGRLAESDGLTGLAATGQTSILGIQVMDTGVTGGILLGFAAAKIFDCTCETQFTGLVTQVYSSLRWSFLCIAAFAAAFGMAVCFVWPPLQEGIRAMTGWIAASGYAGIFLYGFLERLLIPTGLHHLIYMPFQFSALGGTLTVGSVTYSGAYTVTMTEYTMGLPLTDEIVWMYTGFTKT
;
A
#
# COMPACT_ATOMS: atom_id res chain seq x y z
N MET A 1 7.79 -26.28 -18.55
CA MET A 1 6.90 -25.18 -18.90
C MET A 1 5.55 -25.30 -18.19
N GLN A 2 4.82 -26.39 -18.27
CA GLN A 2 3.53 -26.59 -17.60
C GLN A 2 3.53 -26.36 -16.07
N LYS A 3 4.52 -26.91 -15.34
CA LYS A 3 4.65 -26.71 -13.88
C LYS A 3 4.90 -25.25 -13.49
N PHE A 4 5.54 -24.46 -14.35
CA PHE A 4 5.78 -23.04 -14.14
C PHE A 4 4.50 -22.24 -14.36
N LEU A 5 3.74 -22.55 -15.42
CA LEU A 5 2.44 -21.94 -15.70
C LEU A 5 1.43 -22.21 -14.57
N GLN A 6 1.33 -23.47 -14.09
CA GLN A 6 0.46 -23.82 -12.95
C GLN A 6 0.83 -23.10 -11.65
N LYS A 7 2.13 -22.85 -11.41
CA LYS A 7 2.55 -22.04 -10.26
C LYS A 7 2.16 -20.57 -10.42
N LEU A 8 2.28 -20.02 -11.65
CA LEU A 8 1.85 -18.65 -11.96
C LEU A 8 0.32 -18.50 -11.84
N GLU A 9 -0.44 -19.45 -12.35
CA GLU A 9 -1.90 -19.47 -12.19
C GLU A 9 -2.31 -19.48 -10.71
N GLY A 10 -1.68 -20.32 -9.89
CA GLY A 10 -1.96 -20.35 -8.46
C GLY A 10 -1.57 -19.08 -7.71
N VAL A 11 -0.52 -18.37 -8.15
CA VAL A 11 -0.17 -17.05 -7.61
C VAL A 11 -1.20 -16.01 -8.05
N SER A 12 -1.58 -16.02 -9.33
CA SER A 12 -2.57 -15.10 -9.87
C SER A 12 -3.93 -15.24 -9.18
N GLN A 13 -4.42 -16.47 -8.99
CA GLN A 13 -5.68 -16.71 -8.28
C GLN A 13 -5.63 -16.21 -6.82
N ALA A 14 -4.54 -16.51 -6.10
CA ALA A 14 -4.36 -16.05 -4.72
C ALA A 14 -4.35 -14.51 -4.57
N LEU A 15 -3.97 -13.78 -5.63
CA LEU A 15 -4.03 -12.33 -5.69
C LEU A 15 -5.41 -11.81 -6.12
N LEU A 16 -6.08 -12.52 -7.04
CA LEU A 16 -7.36 -12.07 -7.60
C LEU A 16 -8.51 -12.18 -6.58
N ASP A 17 -8.50 -13.19 -5.70
CA ASP A 17 -9.57 -13.37 -4.71
C ASP A 17 -9.72 -12.15 -3.77
N PRO A 18 -8.66 -11.64 -3.13
CA PRO A 18 -8.75 -10.41 -2.32
C PRO A 18 -9.08 -9.17 -3.16
N LEU A 19 -8.58 -9.07 -4.40
CA LEU A 19 -8.81 -7.93 -5.28
C LEU A 19 -10.28 -7.82 -5.76
N SER A 20 -11.03 -8.92 -5.83
CA SER A 20 -12.44 -8.90 -6.21
C SER A 20 -13.29 -8.08 -5.24
N TYR A 21 -13.00 -8.15 -3.94
CA TYR A 21 -13.68 -7.33 -2.92
C TYR A 21 -13.29 -5.85 -3.01
N LEU A 22 -12.08 -5.56 -3.50
CA LEU A 22 -11.60 -4.19 -3.67
C LEU A 22 -12.38 -3.42 -4.75
N THR A 23 -12.83 -4.09 -5.80
CA THR A 23 -13.67 -3.45 -6.83
C THR A 23 -15.00 -3.01 -6.25
N ALA A 24 -15.64 -3.82 -5.42
CA ALA A 24 -16.87 -3.46 -4.72
C ALA A 24 -16.63 -2.31 -3.73
N ALA A 25 -15.54 -2.36 -2.94
CA ALA A 25 -15.17 -1.28 -2.04
C ALA A 25 -14.89 0.03 -2.80
N GLY A 26 -14.25 -0.04 -3.97
CA GLY A 26 -14.01 1.10 -4.85
C GLY A 26 -15.29 1.76 -5.36
N LEU A 27 -16.29 0.97 -5.77
CA LEU A 27 -17.59 1.50 -6.18
C LEU A 27 -18.30 2.22 -5.03
N LEU A 28 -18.30 1.62 -3.83
CA LEU A 28 -18.89 2.24 -2.64
C LEU A 28 -18.13 3.50 -2.22
N LEU A 29 -16.81 3.52 -2.38
CA LEU A 29 -15.98 4.69 -2.13
C LEU A 29 -16.33 5.84 -3.07
N VAL A 30 -16.55 5.57 -4.37
CA VAL A 30 -16.98 6.59 -5.35
C VAL A 30 -18.34 7.16 -4.96
N VAL A 31 -19.30 6.33 -4.55
CA VAL A 31 -20.62 6.81 -4.08
C VAL A 31 -20.45 7.71 -2.84
N GLY A 32 -19.63 7.27 -1.86
CA GLY A 32 -19.32 8.07 -0.68
C GLY A 32 -18.67 9.41 -1.02
N ALA A 33 -17.69 9.40 -1.95
CA ALA A 33 -17.02 10.59 -2.43
C ALA A 33 -17.97 11.58 -3.11
N LEU A 34 -18.89 11.08 -3.94
CA LEU A 34 -19.90 11.92 -4.60
C LEU A 34 -20.83 12.58 -3.58
N LEU A 35 -21.31 11.83 -2.57
CA LEU A 35 -22.18 12.36 -1.52
C LEU A 35 -21.48 13.40 -0.63
N THR A 36 -20.17 13.35 -0.50
CA THR A 36 -19.36 14.28 0.30
C THR A 36 -18.73 15.41 -0.51
N SER A 37 -18.79 15.35 -1.84
CA SER A 37 -18.17 16.28 -2.77
C SER A 37 -18.70 17.72 -2.63
N SER A 38 -17.80 18.68 -2.46
CA SER A 38 -18.14 20.11 -2.31
C SER A 38 -18.83 20.69 -3.54
N PRO A 39 -18.38 20.42 -4.79
CA PRO A 39 -19.04 20.92 -6.00
C PRO A 39 -20.47 20.38 -6.15
N LEU A 40 -20.70 19.12 -5.89
CA LEU A 40 -22.01 18.51 -6.01
C LEU A 40 -23.01 19.07 -4.99
N ARG A 41 -22.54 19.38 -3.77
CA ARG A 41 -23.35 20.01 -2.73
C ARG A 41 -23.81 21.43 -3.06
N GLN A 42 -23.03 22.14 -3.86
CA GLN A 42 -23.41 23.47 -4.36
C GLN A 42 -24.51 23.38 -5.43
N LEU A 43 -24.45 22.33 -6.27
CA LEU A 43 -25.45 22.10 -7.33
C LEU A 43 -26.76 21.50 -6.77
N LEU A 44 -26.66 20.64 -5.76
CA LEU A 44 -27.77 19.90 -5.17
C LEU A 44 -27.85 20.17 -3.65
N PRO A 45 -28.63 21.20 -3.22
CA PRO A 45 -28.74 21.57 -1.79
C PRO A 45 -29.22 20.43 -0.87
N VAL A 46 -29.95 19.43 -1.42
CA VAL A 46 -30.42 18.23 -0.69
C VAL A 46 -29.26 17.43 -0.10
N LEU A 47 -28.08 17.44 -0.73
CA LEU A 47 -26.87 16.77 -0.22
C LEU A 47 -26.29 17.43 1.03
N ASN A 48 -26.72 18.62 1.39
CA ASN A 48 -26.35 19.29 2.64
C ASN A 48 -27.12 18.77 3.86
N TRP A 49 -28.14 17.94 3.65
CA TRP A 49 -28.89 17.33 4.73
C TRP A 49 -27.99 16.44 5.58
N THR A 50 -28.02 16.65 6.92
CA THR A 50 -27.10 15.98 7.86
C THR A 50 -27.06 14.45 7.73
N PRO A 51 -28.20 13.72 7.59
CA PRO A 51 -28.17 12.27 7.42
C PRO A 51 -27.44 11.82 6.14
N ILE A 52 -27.59 12.55 5.04
CA ILE A 52 -26.92 12.22 3.77
C ILE A 52 -25.42 12.44 3.89
N ARG A 53 -25.01 13.54 4.53
CA ARG A 53 -23.59 13.82 4.79
C ARG A 53 -22.96 12.77 5.71
N LEU A 54 -23.69 12.36 6.75
CA LEU A 54 -23.25 11.31 7.66
C LEU A 54 -23.08 9.97 6.91
N ALA A 55 -24.10 9.56 6.13
CA ALA A 55 -24.05 8.33 5.36
C ALA A 55 -22.90 8.35 4.34
N GLY A 56 -22.74 9.46 3.59
CA GLY A 56 -21.66 9.63 2.62
C GLY A 56 -20.28 9.59 3.28
N GLY A 57 -20.12 10.30 4.41
CA GLY A 57 -18.86 10.31 5.19
C GLY A 57 -18.53 8.95 5.78
N LEU A 58 -19.49 8.25 6.35
CA LEU A 58 -19.30 6.88 6.86
C LEU A 58 -18.88 5.93 5.73
N LEU A 59 -19.57 5.99 4.59
CA LEU A 59 -19.28 5.14 3.45
C LEU A 59 -17.87 5.40 2.91
N TYR A 60 -17.53 6.67 2.68
CA TYR A 60 -16.22 7.08 2.21
C TYR A 60 -15.10 6.65 3.16
N ASN A 61 -15.19 7.03 4.44
CA ASN A 61 -14.15 6.74 5.42
C ASN A 61 -13.99 5.24 5.67
N SER A 62 -15.08 4.47 5.73
CA SER A 62 -15.03 3.02 5.93
C SER A 62 -14.33 2.33 4.75
N MET A 63 -14.65 2.72 3.51
CA MET A 63 -14.00 2.14 2.34
C MET A 63 -12.53 2.58 2.22
N MET A 64 -12.23 3.83 2.60
CA MET A 64 -10.85 4.33 2.63
C MET A 64 -9.96 3.56 3.60
N VAL A 65 -10.48 3.14 4.76
CA VAL A 65 -9.74 2.28 5.70
C VAL A 65 -9.36 0.96 5.04
N ILE A 66 -10.26 0.34 4.26
CA ILE A 66 -9.98 -0.91 3.54
C ILE A 66 -8.87 -0.69 2.50
N VAL A 67 -8.99 0.37 1.69
CA VAL A 67 -8.01 0.68 0.63
C VAL A 67 -6.63 1.00 1.21
N ASN A 68 -6.56 1.79 2.27
CA ASN A 68 -5.31 2.16 2.92
C ASN A 68 -4.61 0.98 3.61
N ASN A 69 -5.36 -0.05 3.99
CA ASN A 69 -4.82 -1.24 4.64
C ASN A 69 -4.84 -2.48 3.74
N LEU A 70 -4.82 -2.29 2.41
CA LEU A 70 -4.88 -3.37 1.43
C LEU A 70 -3.81 -4.45 1.62
N SER A 71 -2.61 -4.07 2.06
CA SER A 71 -1.50 -4.99 2.30
C SER A 71 -1.82 -6.06 3.35
N ILE A 72 -2.64 -5.73 4.36
CA ILE A 72 -3.11 -6.70 5.38
C ILE A 72 -4.02 -7.74 4.72
N PHE A 73 -5.00 -7.28 3.95
CA PHE A 73 -5.97 -8.15 3.29
C PHE A 73 -5.28 -9.10 2.29
N LEU A 74 -4.28 -8.59 1.56
CA LEU A 74 -3.48 -9.43 0.66
C LEU A 74 -2.64 -10.45 1.43
N CYS A 75 -2.00 -10.06 2.53
CA CYS A 75 -1.24 -10.99 3.36
C CYS A 75 -2.11 -12.17 3.84
N VAL A 76 -3.26 -11.86 4.43
CA VAL A 76 -4.20 -12.85 4.97
C VAL A 76 -4.82 -13.69 3.85
N GLY A 77 -5.28 -13.05 2.77
CA GLY A 77 -5.90 -13.71 1.62
C GLY A 77 -4.95 -14.69 0.91
N ILE A 78 -3.71 -14.26 0.68
CA ILE A 78 -2.68 -15.11 0.06
C ILE A 78 -2.33 -16.28 0.97
N ALA A 79 -2.18 -16.06 2.27
CA ALA A 79 -1.91 -17.14 3.22
C ALA A 79 -3.03 -18.19 3.19
N ALA A 80 -4.30 -17.76 3.27
CA ALA A 80 -5.46 -18.64 3.18
C ALA A 80 -5.57 -19.38 1.83
N ALA A 81 -5.28 -18.70 0.71
CA ALA A 81 -5.39 -19.28 -0.62
C ALA A 81 -4.27 -20.29 -0.93
N ARG A 82 -3.06 -20.05 -0.39
CA ARG A 82 -1.87 -20.86 -0.69
C ARG A 82 -1.66 -22.05 0.21
N THR A 83 -2.20 -22.01 1.43
CA THR A 83 -2.09 -23.12 2.39
C THR A 83 -2.94 -24.32 1.94
N ARG A 84 -2.39 -25.53 2.11
CA ARG A 84 -3.02 -26.77 1.68
C ARG A 84 -4.08 -27.26 2.64
N THR A 85 -3.84 -27.08 3.93
CA THR A 85 -4.69 -27.51 5.03
C THR A 85 -5.02 -26.35 5.94
N GLU A 86 -6.08 -26.43 6.73
CA GLU A 86 -6.42 -25.51 7.82
C GLU A 86 -6.32 -24.01 7.42
N LYS A 87 -6.96 -23.65 6.31
CA LYS A 87 -6.89 -22.29 5.72
C LYS A 87 -7.28 -21.18 6.69
N GLN A 88 -8.20 -21.46 7.61
CA GLN A 88 -8.65 -20.47 8.60
C GLN A 88 -7.56 -20.16 9.61
N GLU A 89 -6.82 -21.18 10.07
CA GLU A 89 -5.71 -21.01 11.00
C GLU A 89 -4.54 -20.30 10.35
N ALA A 90 -4.22 -20.67 9.10
CA ALA A 90 -3.20 -19.98 8.32
C ALA A 90 -3.52 -18.49 8.12
N ALA A 91 -4.79 -18.15 7.87
CA ALA A 91 -5.25 -16.76 7.76
C ALA A 91 -5.07 -16.00 9.07
N LEU A 92 -5.44 -16.61 10.20
CA LEU A 92 -5.29 -16.00 11.53
C LEU A 92 -3.81 -15.78 11.88
N LEU A 93 -2.97 -16.78 11.63
CA LEU A 93 -1.54 -16.68 11.88
C LEU A 93 -0.87 -15.65 10.96
N ALA A 94 -1.30 -15.52 9.72
CA ALA A 94 -0.81 -14.49 8.81
C ALA A 94 -1.19 -13.07 9.28
N LEU A 95 -2.40 -12.90 9.83
CA LEU A 95 -2.81 -11.63 10.43
C LEU A 95 -1.92 -11.27 11.63
N MET A 96 -1.71 -12.23 12.54
CA MET A 96 -0.81 -12.03 13.69
C MET A 96 0.62 -11.72 13.23
N ALA A 97 1.13 -12.44 12.23
CA ALA A 97 2.44 -12.20 11.65
C ALA A 97 2.56 -10.79 11.07
N TYR A 98 1.51 -10.30 10.42
CA TYR A 98 1.51 -8.96 9.86
C TYR A 98 1.61 -7.88 10.95
N LEU A 99 0.91 -8.05 12.07
CA LEU A 99 1.02 -7.15 13.22
C LEU A 99 2.43 -7.17 13.83
N VAL A 100 3.03 -8.36 13.95
CA VAL A 100 4.43 -8.51 14.41
C VAL A 100 5.39 -7.81 13.44
N PHE A 101 5.20 -7.97 12.13
CA PHE A 101 5.96 -7.29 11.09
C PHE A 101 5.91 -5.76 11.23
N LEU A 102 4.69 -5.20 11.38
CA LEU A 102 4.52 -3.75 11.56
C LEU A 102 5.24 -3.25 12.80
N THR A 103 5.05 -3.94 13.93
CA THR A 103 5.68 -3.55 15.21
C THR A 103 7.20 -3.66 15.14
N ALA A 104 7.73 -4.75 14.58
CA ALA A 104 9.18 -4.93 14.43
C ALA A 104 9.80 -3.85 13.52
N ASN A 105 9.12 -3.50 12.43
CA ASN A 105 9.55 -2.44 11.54
C ASN A 105 9.55 -1.07 12.24
N HIS A 106 8.44 -0.72 12.91
CA HIS A 106 8.32 0.51 13.69
C HIS A 106 9.41 0.65 14.76
N THR A 107 9.54 -0.37 15.62
CA THR A 107 10.54 -0.36 16.71
C THR A 107 11.96 -0.25 16.16
N THR A 108 12.24 -0.89 15.03
CA THR A 108 13.57 -0.78 14.39
C THR A 108 13.82 0.65 13.89
N LEU A 109 12.82 1.30 13.26
CA LEU A 109 12.93 2.70 12.83
C LEU A 109 13.11 3.64 14.02
N GLU A 110 12.38 3.40 15.10
CA GLU A 110 12.46 4.19 16.33
C GLU A 110 13.87 4.10 16.95
N ILE A 111 14.39 2.87 17.15
CA ILE A 111 15.72 2.64 17.71
C ILE A 111 16.83 3.25 16.83
N LEU A 112 16.66 3.22 15.51
CA LEU A 112 17.60 3.83 14.57
C LEU A 112 17.47 5.36 14.49
N GLY A 113 16.49 5.97 15.15
CA GLY A 113 16.21 7.41 15.06
C GLY A 113 15.83 7.85 13.65
N ARG A 114 15.17 6.96 12.87
CA ARG A 114 14.77 7.19 11.48
C ARG A 114 13.26 7.43 11.31
N LEU A 115 12.50 7.55 12.40
CA LEU A 115 11.10 7.93 12.31
C LEU A 115 11.02 9.35 11.75
N ALA A 116 10.30 9.49 10.65
CA ALA A 116 10.08 10.77 10.01
C ALA A 116 8.95 11.54 10.69
N GLU A 117 9.11 12.86 10.84
CA GLU A 117 8.00 13.72 11.23
C GLU A 117 7.04 13.89 10.03
N SER A 118 5.74 13.88 10.29
CA SER A 118 4.75 14.10 9.25
C SER A 118 4.73 15.59 8.86
N ASP A 119 4.99 15.88 7.60
CA ASP A 119 4.72 17.19 7.04
C ASP A 119 3.20 17.37 6.86
N GLY A 120 2.67 18.52 7.29
CA GLY A 120 1.23 18.80 7.28
C GLY A 120 0.57 18.76 5.89
N LEU A 121 1.36 18.88 4.80
CA LEU A 121 0.87 18.90 3.42
C LEU A 121 0.93 17.52 2.75
N THR A 122 2.05 16.81 2.90
CA THR A 122 2.31 15.53 2.22
C THR A 122 2.23 14.32 3.16
N GLY A 123 2.06 14.56 4.46
CA GLY A 123 2.10 13.52 5.47
C GLY A 123 3.47 12.80 5.49
N LEU A 124 3.44 11.48 5.57
CA LEU A 124 4.65 10.64 5.58
C LEU A 124 5.10 10.18 4.19
N ALA A 125 4.30 10.41 3.15
CA ALA A 125 4.55 9.83 1.82
C ALA A 125 5.87 10.29 1.19
N ALA A 126 6.24 11.58 1.36
CA ALA A 126 7.50 12.12 0.84
C ALA A 126 8.75 11.51 1.49
N THR A 127 8.63 10.98 2.71
CA THR A 127 9.74 10.40 3.47
C THR A 127 9.96 8.91 3.18
N GLY A 128 9.08 8.29 2.39
CA GLY A 128 9.10 6.85 2.11
C GLY A 128 8.59 6.00 3.27
N GLN A 129 7.84 6.61 4.19
CA GLN A 129 7.17 5.96 5.32
C GLN A 129 5.66 6.12 5.19
N THR A 130 4.91 5.25 5.82
CA THR A 130 3.45 5.26 5.83
C THR A 130 2.93 4.88 7.21
N SER A 131 1.65 5.16 7.47
CA SER A 131 0.97 4.72 8.69
C SER A 131 -0.06 3.65 8.35
N ILE A 132 0.13 2.45 8.89
CA ILE A 132 -0.77 1.30 8.75
C ILE A 132 -1.32 0.98 10.14
N LEU A 133 -2.64 1.00 10.31
CA LEU A 133 -3.31 0.82 11.60
C LEU A 133 -2.80 1.79 12.71
N GLY A 134 -2.35 2.98 12.33
CA GLY A 134 -1.77 3.94 13.26
C GLY A 134 -0.30 3.68 13.64
N ILE A 135 0.31 2.64 13.12
CA ILE A 135 1.74 2.32 13.31
C ILE A 135 2.52 2.86 12.12
N GLN A 136 3.49 3.71 12.38
CA GLN A 136 4.37 4.27 11.35
C GLN A 136 5.44 3.25 10.96
N VAL A 137 5.55 2.96 9.68
CA VAL A 137 6.44 1.93 9.13
C VAL A 137 7.04 2.38 7.80
N MET A 138 8.06 1.67 7.31
CA MET A 138 8.54 1.84 5.93
C MET A 138 7.41 1.51 4.94
N ASP A 139 7.22 2.38 3.96
CA ASP A 139 6.23 2.18 2.92
C ASP A 139 6.69 1.12 1.91
N THR A 140 6.31 -0.11 2.19
CA THR A 140 6.50 -1.25 1.27
C THR A 140 5.31 -1.43 0.34
N GLY A 141 4.29 -0.59 0.47
CA GLY A 141 3.02 -0.74 -0.22
C GLY A 141 2.40 -2.11 0.02
N VAL A 142 1.75 -2.65 -0.98
CA VAL A 142 1.14 -3.99 -0.93
C VAL A 142 2.18 -5.12 -1.02
N THR A 143 3.39 -4.82 -1.49
CA THR A 143 4.46 -5.84 -1.71
C THR A 143 4.87 -6.51 -0.41
N GLY A 144 4.99 -5.75 0.69
CA GLY A 144 5.29 -6.30 2.01
C GLY A 144 4.26 -7.34 2.45
N GLY A 145 2.97 -7.04 2.26
CA GLY A 145 1.88 -7.96 2.57
C GLY A 145 1.89 -9.22 1.70
N ILE A 146 2.14 -9.07 0.40
CA ILE A 146 2.25 -10.20 -0.54
C ILE A 146 3.40 -11.14 -0.13
N LEU A 147 4.59 -10.59 0.08
CA LEU A 147 5.76 -11.39 0.45
C LEU A 147 5.57 -12.11 1.78
N LEU A 148 5.03 -11.41 2.79
CA LEU A 148 4.75 -11.99 4.09
C LEU A 148 3.67 -13.06 4.01
N GLY A 149 2.60 -12.87 3.21
CA GLY A 149 1.53 -13.84 3.02
C GLY A 149 2.04 -15.15 2.39
N PHE A 150 2.87 -15.06 1.35
CA PHE A 150 3.51 -16.25 0.77
C PHE A 150 4.46 -16.95 1.74
N ALA A 151 5.25 -16.19 2.51
CA ALA A 151 6.15 -16.76 3.50
C ALA A 151 5.38 -17.44 4.63
N ALA A 152 4.32 -16.80 5.15
CA ALA A 152 3.45 -17.35 6.18
C ALA A 152 2.81 -18.66 5.74
N ALA A 153 2.22 -18.72 4.52
CA ALA A 153 1.67 -19.94 3.96
C ALA A 153 2.69 -21.06 3.88
N LYS A 154 3.89 -20.75 3.38
CA LYS A 154 4.96 -21.76 3.24
C LYS A 154 5.47 -22.26 4.57
N ILE A 155 5.69 -21.36 5.54
CA ILE A 155 6.15 -21.75 6.88
C ILE A 155 5.06 -22.59 7.57
N PHE A 156 3.80 -22.19 7.44
CA PHE A 156 2.67 -22.94 7.99
C PHE A 156 2.60 -24.36 7.43
N ASP A 157 2.61 -24.53 6.10
CA ASP A 157 2.60 -25.85 5.46
C ASP A 157 3.78 -26.73 5.88
N CYS A 158 4.96 -26.14 6.14
CA CYS A 158 6.14 -26.88 6.61
C CYS A 158 6.08 -27.26 8.09
N THR A 159 5.37 -26.49 8.91
CA THR A 159 5.38 -26.64 10.37
C THR A 159 4.14 -27.31 10.93
N CYS A 160 2.98 -27.21 10.24
CA CYS A 160 1.72 -27.80 10.71
C CYS A 160 1.74 -29.34 10.77
N GLU A 161 2.56 -29.99 9.94
CA GLU A 161 2.71 -31.46 9.92
C GLU A 161 3.76 -31.96 10.94
N THR A 162 4.44 -31.06 11.65
CA THR A 162 5.48 -31.42 12.59
C THR A 162 4.86 -32.13 13.81
N GLN A 163 5.12 -33.43 13.95
CA GLN A 163 4.67 -34.22 15.10
C GLN A 163 5.76 -34.23 16.17
N PHE A 164 5.45 -33.67 17.32
CA PHE A 164 6.31 -33.74 18.50
C PHE A 164 5.94 -35.00 19.31
N THR A 165 6.92 -35.79 19.70
CA THR A 165 6.75 -36.98 20.56
C THR A 165 7.12 -36.67 22.00
N GLY A 166 6.32 -37.19 22.96
CA GLY A 166 6.60 -37.10 24.39
C GLY A 166 5.94 -35.92 25.11
N LEU A 167 6.52 -35.49 26.24
CA LEU A 167 5.99 -34.43 27.10
C LEU A 167 5.84 -33.08 26.38
N VAL A 168 6.64 -32.83 25.34
CA VAL A 168 6.59 -31.62 24.53
C VAL A 168 5.28 -31.50 23.77
N THR A 169 4.65 -32.62 23.37
CA THR A 169 3.38 -32.65 22.65
C THR A 169 2.21 -32.09 23.46
N GLN A 170 2.27 -32.19 24.79
CA GLN A 170 1.21 -31.65 25.66
C GLN A 170 1.29 -30.12 25.78
N VAL A 171 2.49 -29.54 25.64
CA VAL A 171 2.70 -28.09 25.79
C VAL A 171 2.71 -27.37 24.45
N TYR A 172 3.28 -28.02 23.41
CA TYR A 172 3.41 -27.44 22.07
C TYR A 172 2.64 -28.28 21.05
N SER A 173 1.45 -27.78 20.67
CA SER A 173 0.78 -28.29 19.47
C SER A 173 1.51 -27.79 18.21
N SER A 174 1.36 -28.49 17.09
CA SER A 174 1.93 -28.07 15.80
C SER A 174 1.55 -26.62 15.44
N LEU A 175 0.36 -26.18 15.79
CA LEU A 175 -0.14 -24.83 15.58
C LEU A 175 0.65 -23.77 16.35
N ARG A 176 0.96 -24.04 17.62
CA ARG A 176 1.77 -23.11 18.45
C ARG A 176 3.19 -22.99 17.93
N TRP A 177 3.73 -24.09 17.43
CA TRP A 177 5.05 -24.10 16.78
C TRP A 177 5.05 -23.30 15.49
N SER A 178 4.04 -23.48 14.65
CA SER A 178 3.85 -22.69 13.43
C SER A 178 3.77 -21.20 13.73
N PHE A 179 3.02 -20.80 14.78
CA PHE A 179 2.96 -19.42 15.21
C PHE A 179 4.34 -18.85 15.59
N LEU A 180 5.13 -19.57 16.40
CA LEU A 180 6.46 -19.08 16.79
C LEU A 180 7.39 -18.90 15.58
N CYS A 181 7.39 -19.85 14.66
CA CYS A 181 8.21 -19.77 13.44
C CYS A 181 7.77 -18.60 12.53
N ILE A 182 6.48 -18.42 12.34
CA ILE A 182 5.94 -17.34 11.52
C ILE A 182 6.19 -15.98 12.18
N ALA A 183 6.00 -15.86 13.49
CA ALA A 183 6.25 -14.63 14.24
C ALA A 183 7.75 -14.26 14.23
N ALA A 184 8.63 -15.22 14.44
CA ALA A 184 10.07 -14.99 14.36
C ALA A 184 10.48 -14.54 12.95
N PHE A 185 9.96 -15.17 11.91
CA PHE A 185 10.20 -14.76 10.54
C PHE A 185 9.66 -13.34 10.28
N ALA A 186 8.43 -13.04 10.69
CA ALA A 186 7.82 -11.73 10.52
C ALA A 186 8.60 -10.61 11.20
N ALA A 187 9.11 -10.86 12.43
CA ALA A 187 9.98 -9.93 13.14
C ALA A 187 11.30 -9.70 12.40
N ALA A 188 11.96 -10.78 11.98
CA ALA A 188 13.21 -10.70 11.21
C ALA A 188 13.01 -9.98 9.87
N PHE A 189 11.90 -10.26 9.18
CA PHE A 189 11.53 -9.60 7.92
C PHE A 189 11.24 -8.11 8.13
N GLY A 190 10.53 -7.74 9.21
CA GLY A 190 10.26 -6.34 9.56
C GLY A 190 11.55 -5.54 9.83
N MET A 191 12.50 -6.13 10.55
CA MET A 191 13.83 -5.54 10.73
C MET A 191 14.59 -5.42 9.41
N ALA A 192 14.64 -6.49 8.60
CA ALA A 192 15.38 -6.51 7.34
C ALA A 192 14.88 -5.45 6.36
N VAL A 193 13.57 -5.22 6.29
CA VAL A 193 12.95 -4.19 5.44
C VAL A 193 13.52 -2.80 5.74
N CYS A 194 13.79 -2.46 7.00
CA CYS A 194 14.36 -1.15 7.36
C CYS A 194 15.76 -0.89 6.77
N PHE A 195 16.49 -1.94 6.39
CA PHE A 195 17.82 -1.83 5.79
C PHE A 195 17.81 -2.04 4.27
N VAL A 196 17.00 -2.97 3.78
CA VAL A 196 16.94 -3.34 2.36
C VAL A 196 16.08 -2.39 1.55
N TRP A 197 15.00 -1.88 2.13
CA TRP A 197 14.03 -1.07 1.43
C TRP A 197 14.54 0.34 1.05
N PRO A 198 15.26 1.09 1.90
CA PRO A 198 15.74 2.43 1.56
C PRO A 198 16.64 2.45 0.31
N PRO A 199 17.67 1.60 0.15
CA PRO A 199 18.46 1.58 -1.08
C PRO A 199 17.65 1.21 -2.32
N LEU A 200 16.61 0.37 -2.18
CA LEU A 200 15.67 0.07 -3.26
C LEU A 200 14.87 1.32 -3.65
N GLN A 201 14.36 2.05 -2.68
CA GLN A 201 13.65 3.32 -2.92
C GLN A 201 14.56 4.37 -3.59
N GLU A 202 15.83 4.48 -3.16
CA GLU A 202 16.80 5.39 -3.78
C GLU A 202 17.09 5.02 -5.24
N GLY A 203 17.27 3.73 -5.53
CA GLY A 203 17.43 3.23 -6.91
C GLY A 203 16.23 3.59 -7.80
N ILE A 204 15.03 3.46 -7.28
CA ILE A 204 13.80 3.84 -7.99
C ILE A 204 13.71 5.36 -8.16
N ARG A 205 14.07 6.15 -7.15
CA ARG A 205 14.14 7.62 -7.27
C ARG A 205 15.14 8.06 -8.33
N ALA A 206 16.31 7.43 -8.43
CA ALA A 206 17.27 7.70 -9.48
C ALA A 206 16.70 7.39 -10.88
N MET A 207 16.01 6.26 -11.01
CA MET A 207 15.34 5.90 -12.26
C MET A 207 14.22 6.89 -12.62
N THR A 208 13.43 7.32 -11.65
CA THR A 208 12.36 8.32 -11.87
C THR A 208 12.93 9.68 -12.25
N GLY A 209 14.12 10.06 -11.75
CA GLY A 209 14.83 11.25 -12.19
C GLY A 209 15.19 11.23 -13.67
N TRP A 210 15.64 10.08 -14.20
CA TRP A 210 15.89 9.90 -15.63
C TRP A 210 14.61 9.98 -16.47
N ILE A 211 13.53 9.39 -15.98
CA ILE A 211 12.20 9.48 -16.62
C ILE A 211 11.77 10.94 -16.72
N ALA A 212 11.86 11.71 -15.66
CA ALA A 212 11.49 13.13 -15.63
C ALA A 212 12.32 13.95 -16.61
N ALA A 213 13.63 13.69 -16.73
CA ALA A 213 14.52 14.38 -17.65
C ALA A 213 14.28 14.03 -19.14
N SER A 214 13.56 12.95 -19.44
CA SER A 214 13.35 12.45 -20.79
C SER A 214 12.14 13.06 -21.52
N GLY A 215 11.43 14.01 -20.92
CA GLY A 215 10.28 14.68 -21.51
C GLY A 215 9.14 13.71 -21.88
N TYR A 216 8.56 13.82 -23.08
CA TYR A 216 7.44 12.96 -23.51
C TYR A 216 7.77 11.47 -23.57
N ALA A 217 9.02 11.08 -23.89
CA ALA A 217 9.44 9.70 -23.83
C ALA A 217 9.46 9.18 -22.39
N GLY A 218 9.82 10.04 -21.44
CA GLY A 218 9.73 9.74 -20.00
C GLY A 218 8.30 9.51 -19.54
N ILE A 219 7.35 10.32 -19.98
CA ILE A 219 5.93 10.17 -19.65
C ILE A 219 5.38 8.83 -20.16
N PHE A 220 5.72 8.46 -21.39
CA PHE A 220 5.37 7.16 -21.94
C PHE A 220 5.94 6.02 -21.08
N LEU A 221 7.22 6.10 -20.73
CA LEU A 221 7.91 5.10 -19.91
C LEU A 221 7.30 5.04 -18.50
N TYR A 222 6.98 6.19 -17.92
CA TYR A 222 6.27 6.28 -16.63
C TYR A 222 4.94 5.53 -16.66
N GLY A 223 4.05 5.84 -17.60
CA GLY A 223 2.75 5.20 -17.72
C GLY A 223 2.86 3.68 -18.01
N PHE A 224 3.84 3.29 -18.83
CA PHE A 224 4.12 1.88 -19.11
C PHE A 224 4.58 1.13 -17.86
N LEU A 225 5.57 1.66 -17.13
CA LEU A 225 6.09 1.05 -15.91
C LEU A 225 5.04 1.02 -14.79
N GLU A 226 4.27 2.10 -14.63
CA GLU A 226 3.17 2.15 -13.68
C GLU A 226 2.20 0.99 -13.91
N ARG A 227 1.76 0.79 -15.15
CA ARG A 227 0.82 -0.29 -15.50
C ARG A 227 1.44 -1.68 -15.40
N LEU A 228 2.69 -1.83 -15.81
CA LEU A 228 3.43 -3.09 -15.74
C LEU A 228 3.62 -3.54 -14.27
N LEU A 229 3.82 -2.60 -13.36
CA LEU A 229 4.10 -2.89 -11.95
C LEU A 229 2.85 -3.03 -11.07
N ILE A 230 1.65 -2.75 -11.58
CA ILE A 230 0.40 -2.93 -10.83
C ILE A 230 0.28 -4.36 -10.26
N PRO A 231 0.51 -5.45 -11.03
CA PRO A 231 0.35 -6.80 -10.50
C PRO A 231 1.32 -7.14 -9.37
N THR A 232 2.48 -6.49 -9.31
CA THR A 232 3.48 -6.69 -8.26
C THR A 232 3.26 -5.80 -7.03
N GLY A 233 2.38 -4.79 -7.14
CA GLY A 233 2.17 -3.77 -6.11
C GLY A 233 3.31 -2.75 -5.99
N LEU A 234 4.32 -2.81 -6.88
CA LEU A 234 5.47 -1.90 -6.87
C LEU A 234 5.20 -0.57 -7.61
N HIS A 235 4.03 -0.41 -8.25
CA HIS A 235 3.66 0.81 -8.97
C HIS A 235 3.69 2.06 -8.08
N HIS A 236 3.41 1.92 -6.77
CA HIS A 236 3.54 3.01 -5.80
C HIS A 236 4.93 3.63 -5.77
N LEU A 237 5.98 2.83 -5.92
CA LEU A 237 7.35 3.30 -5.91
C LEU A 237 7.67 4.17 -7.13
N ILE A 238 6.97 3.96 -8.25
CA ILE A 238 7.15 4.76 -9.47
C ILE A 238 6.38 6.08 -9.37
N TYR A 239 5.08 6.05 -9.02
CA TYR A 239 4.28 7.27 -9.10
C TYR A 239 4.45 8.20 -7.89
N MET A 240 4.72 7.67 -6.69
CA MET A 240 4.87 8.51 -5.48
C MET A 240 5.93 9.61 -5.61
N PRO A 241 7.14 9.36 -6.14
CA PRO A 241 8.11 10.41 -6.35
C PRO A 241 7.61 11.53 -7.25
N PHE A 242 6.84 11.22 -8.29
CA PHE A 242 6.26 12.26 -9.16
C PHE A 242 5.11 12.99 -8.49
N GLN A 243 4.29 12.32 -7.71
CA GLN A 243 3.14 12.95 -7.07
C GLN A 243 3.51 13.82 -5.87
N PHE A 244 4.54 13.45 -5.10
CA PHE A 244 4.83 14.06 -3.80
C PHE A 244 6.25 14.64 -3.65
N SER A 245 7.09 14.61 -4.69
CA SER A 245 8.40 15.23 -4.65
C SER A 245 8.60 16.25 -5.77
N ALA A 246 9.68 17.01 -5.67
CA ALA A 246 10.04 18.03 -6.68
C ALA A 246 10.23 17.49 -8.10
N LEU A 247 10.35 16.15 -8.28
CA LEU A 247 10.41 15.51 -9.59
C LEU A 247 9.13 15.69 -10.41
N GLY A 248 8.00 15.79 -9.75
CA GLY A 248 6.69 16.03 -10.39
C GLY A 248 6.35 17.50 -10.61
N GLY A 249 7.25 18.39 -10.28
CA GLY A 249 7.08 19.83 -10.41
C GLY A 249 7.05 20.56 -9.06
N THR A 250 7.25 21.87 -9.10
CA THR A 250 7.20 22.75 -7.93
C THR A 250 6.43 24.02 -8.27
N LEU A 251 5.64 24.50 -7.32
CA LEU A 251 4.92 25.78 -7.40
C LEU A 251 5.22 26.60 -6.16
N THR A 252 5.69 27.82 -6.32
CA THR A 252 5.91 28.74 -5.20
C THR A 252 4.82 29.80 -5.20
N VAL A 253 4.06 29.87 -4.09
CA VAL A 253 3.01 30.88 -3.89
C VAL A 253 3.35 31.65 -2.62
N GLY A 254 3.74 32.88 -2.79
CA GLY A 254 4.23 33.72 -1.68
C GLY A 254 5.55 33.19 -1.13
N SER A 255 5.56 32.81 0.15
CA SER A 255 6.74 32.24 0.84
C SER A 255 6.73 30.70 0.94
N VAL A 256 5.69 30.07 0.43
CA VAL A 256 5.50 28.58 0.54
C VAL A 256 5.76 27.93 -0.81
N THR A 257 6.63 26.92 -0.83
CA THR A 257 6.89 26.10 -2.01
C THR A 257 6.18 24.76 -1.89
N TYR A 258 5.31 24.47 -2.83
CA TYR A 258 4.58 23.22 -2.96
C TYR A 258 5.34 22.33 -3.94
N SER A 259 5.56 21.07 -3.58
CA SER A 259 6.32 20.13 -4.38
C SER A 259 5.49 18.88 -4.70
N GLY A 260 5.63 18.39 -5.92
CA GLY A 260 4.95 17.20 -6.43
C GLY A 260 3.69 17.50 -7.21
N ALA A 261 3.49 16.74 -8.27
CA ALA A 261 2.41 16.95 -9.23
C ALA A 261 1.02 17.03 -8.56
N TYR A 262 0.75 16.15 -7.59
CA TYR A 262 -0.51 16.15 -6.85
C TYR A 262 -0.69 17.44 -6.03
N THR A 263 0.33 17.80 -5.25
CA THR A 263 0.27 18.95 -4.34
C THR A 263 0.17 20.27 -5.13
N VAL A 264 0.94 20.38 -6.20
CA VAL A 264 0.90 21.54 -7.12
C VAL A 264 -0.50 21.70 -7.72
N THR A 265 -1.03 20.63 -8.31
CA THR A 265 -2.35 20.61 -8.93
C THR A 265 -3.47 20.98 -7.94
N MET A 266 -3.43 20.42 -6.73
CA MET A 266 -4.43 20.72 -5.70
C MET A 266 -4.35 22.18 -5.24
N THR A 267 -3.14 22.73 -5.14
CA THR A 267 -2.93 24.14 -4.80
C THR A 267 -3.47 25.06 -5.90
N GLU A 268 -3.19 24.75 -7.16
CA GLU A 268 -3.73 25.49 -8.31
C GLU A 268 -5.26 25.48 -8.33
N TYR A 269 -5.88 24.33 -8.11
CA TYR A 269 -7.33 24.22 -8.03
C TYR A 269 -7.94 24.99 -6.86
N THR A 270 -7.33 24.92 -5.68
CA THR A 270 -7.88 25.56 -4.49
C THR A 270 -7.71 27.08 -4.52
N MET A 271 -6.65 27.56 -5.15
CA MET A 271 -6.33 28.99 -5.29
C MET A 271 -6.87 29.61 -6.60
N GLY A 272 -7.45 28.81 -7.49
CA GLY A 272 -7.95 29.29 -8.79
C GLY A 272 -6.84 29.77 -9.72
N LEU A 273 -5.62 29.24 -9.59
CA LEU A 273 -4.48 29.59 -10.42
C LEU A 273 -4.54 28.86 -11.77
N PRO A 274 -3.97 29.44 -12.84
CA PRO A 274 -3.83 28.73 -14.09
C PRO A 274 -2.88 27.53 -13.92
N LEU A 275 -3.19 26.42 -14.62
CA LEU A 275 -2.37 25.21 -14.59
C LEU A 275 -1.00 25.48 -15.19
N THR A 276 0.06 25.25 -14.43
CA THR A 276 1.41 25.74 -14.73
C THR A 276 2.12 24.98 -15.82
N ASP A 277 1.95 23.65 -15.95
CA ASP A 277 2.66 22.87 -16.96
C ASP A 277 1.85 21.61 -17.34
N GLU A 278 1.77 21.34 -18.65
CA GLU A 278 1.13 20.11 -19.14
C GLU A 278 1.84 18.84 -18.68
N ILE A 279 3.17 18.88 -18.52
CA ILE A 279 3.97 17.74 -18.06
C ILE A 279 3.61 17.36 -16.62
N VAL A 280 3.45 18.35 -15.74
CA VAL A 280 3.04 18.13 -14.34
C VAL A 280 1.68 17.41 -14.28
N TRP A 281 0.74 17.81 -15.12
CA TRP A 281 -0.56 17.19 -15.23
C TRP A 281 -0.51 15.72 -15.65
N MET A 282 0.39 15.37 -16.55
CA MET A 282 0.54 13.99 -17.04
C MET A 282 0.98 13.02 -15.94
N TYR A 283 1.73 13.50 -14.95
CA TYR A 283 2.15 12.70 -13.78
C TYR A 283 1.08 12.55 -12.69
N THR A 284 0.00 13.33 -12.72
CA THR A 284 -1.11 13.18 -11.75
C THR A 284 -2.04 12.02 -12.07
N GLY A 285 -1.95 11.44 -13.27
CA GLY A 285 -2.89 10.45 -13.77
C GLY A 285 -4.27 11.04 -14.17
N PHE A 286 -4.47 12.34 -14.02
CA PHE A 286 -5.63 13.03 -14.55
C PHE A 286 -5.39 13.34 -16.03
N THR A 287 -5.99 12.56 -16.91
CA THR A 287 -6.03 12.91 -18.32
C THR A 287 -7.02 14.07 -18.52
N LYS A 288 -6.57 15.13 -19.19
CA LYS A 288 -7.52 16.10 -19.76
C LYS A 288 -8.43 15.34 -20.74
N THR A 289 -9.65 15.06 -20.33
CA THR A 289 -10.74 14.65 -21.23
C THR A 289 -11.49 15.90 -21.65
#